data_d3a7b247dbed961df25166bdb87f1302
#
_entry.id   d3a7b247dbed961df25166bdb87f1302
#
_cell.length_a   1.000
_cell.length_b   1.000
_cell.length_c   1.000
_cell.angle_alpha   90.00
_cell.angle_beta   90.00
_cell.angle_gamma   90.00
#
_symmetry.space_group_name_H-M   'P 1'
#
loop_
_entity.id
_entity.type
_entity.pdbx_description
1 polymer ?
#
loop_
_entity_poly.entity_id
_entity_poly.type
_entity_poly.pdbx_seq_one_letter_code
_entity_poly.pdbx_strand_id
1 'polypeptide(L)'
;MLYAVWGNPIAQSKSPQIHRIFAKQTAQDVQYDAMLGDEQDFERQLLAFFAQGAAGCNITSPFKERAFKLADAHSERCLIAEACNTLKKLDDGTLYADNTDGAGLAMDLQRLNWLKPNQTLLILGAGGATKGVLLPLLHAQQNIVIANRTLAKAQLLAEKFSPYGNIRAVELSQLPTQSFDVIINATSSGLHGGTVAINDEILRAAKAVYDMQYDRQKDTPFLARCRALGVQNRSDGFGMLLAQAAHAFHLWRGVMPNITPLFEQL
;
A
#
# COMPACT_ATOMS: atom_id res chain seq x y z
N MET A 1 -5.75 19.49 -15.81
CA MET A 1 -5.55 19.61 -14.34
C MET A 1 -4.23 18.97 -13.96
N LEU A 2 -3.46 19.63 -13.09
CA LEU A 2 -2.10 19.22 -12.71
C LEU A 2 -2.11 18.30 -11.47
N TYR A 3 -1.40 17.17 -11.57
CA TYR A 3 -1.16 16.20 -10.52
C TYR A 3 0.29 15.74 -10.55
N ALA A 4 0.76 15.10 -9.48
CA ALA A 4 2.11 14.53 -9.42
C ALA A 4 2.21 13.36 -8.43
N VAL A 5 3.33 12.64 -8.48
CA VAL A 5 3.82 11.82 -7.37
C VAL A 5 5.09 12.44 -6.81
N TRP A 6 5.17 12.60 -5.49
CA TRP A 6 6.33 13.11 -4.76
C TRP A 6 7.04 12.00 -3.99
N GLY A 7 8.34 11.91 -4.13
CA GLY A 7 9.17 10.93 -3.42
C GLY A 7 10.66 11.19 -3.59
N ASN A 8 11.49 10.43 -2.86
CA ASN A 8 12.93 10.47 -3.03
C ASN A 8 13.54 9.10 -2.66
N PRO A 9 14.07 8.35 -3.62
CA PRO A 9 14.10 8.59 -5.07
C PRO A 9 12.72 8.44 -5.75
N ILE A 10 12.53 8.99 -6.95
CA ILE A 10 11.22 8.95 -7.66
C ILE A 10 11.32 8.57 -9.15
N ALA A 11 12.51 8.58 -9.73
CA ALA A 11 12.70 8.41 -11.17
C ALA A 11 12.13 7.08 -11.73
N GLN A 12 12.08 6.03 -10.89
CA GLN A 12 11.58 4.70 -11.25
C GLN A 12 10.04 4.57 -11.14
N SER A 13 9.34 5.62 -10.69
CA SER A 13 7.89 5.55 -10.45
C SER A 13 7.11 5.27 -11.74
N LYS A 14 6.24 4.27 -11.69
CA LYS A 14 5.29 3.97 -12.77
C LYS A 14 4.01 4.81 -12.70
N SER A 15 3.80 5.58 -11.64
CA SER A 15 2.58 6.37 -11.43
C SER A 15 2.25 7.31 -12.59
N PRO A 16 3.21 8.05 -13.22
CA PRO A 16 2.89 8.90 -14.36
C PRO A 16 2.30 8.12 -15.56
N GLN A 17 2.85 6.94 -15.83
CA GLN A 17 2.35 6.09 -16.91
C GLN A 17 0.95 5.53 -16.58
N ILE A 18 0.73 5.06 -15.35
CA ILE A 18 -0.54 4.54 -14.86
C ILE A 18 -1.63 5.62 -14.98
N HIS A 19 -1.39 6.81 -14.43
CA HIS A 19 -2.39 7.89 -14.43
C HIS A 19 -2.67 8.45 -15.84
N ARG A 20 -1.70 8.41 -16.76
CA ARG A 20 -1.92 8.75 -18.18
C ARG A 20 -2.88 7.75 -18.84
N ILE A 21 -2.74 6.45 -18.56
CA ILE A 21 -3.65 5.42 -19.05
C ILE A 21 -5.05 5.63 -18.47
N PHE A 22 -5.17 5.88 -17.16
CA PHE A 22 -6.45 6.17 -16.51
C PHE A 22 -7.14 7.41 -17.09
N ALA A 23 -6.38 8.49 -17.32
CA ALA A 23 -6.90 9.71 -17.95
C ALA A 23 -7.50 9.43 -19.34
N LYS A 24 -6.77 8.68 -20.20
CA LYS A 24 -7.24 8.26 -21.50
C LYS A 24 -8.48 7.37 -21.42
N GLN A 25 -8.47 6.37 -20.53
CA GLN A 25 -9.56 5.41 -20.35
C GLN A 25 -10.86 6.08 -19.92
N THR A 26 -10.76 7.13 -19.09
CA THR A 26 -11.91 7.81 -18.48
C THR A 26 -12.25 9.14 -19.15
N ALA A 27 -11.57 9.50 -20.26
CA ALA A 27 -11.69 10.80 -20.93
C ALA A 27 -11.52 12.00 -19.97
N GLN A 28 -10.63 11.90 -19.01
CA GLN A 28 -10.32 12.95 -18.04
C GLN A 28 -9.07 13.74 -18.43
N ASP A 29 -9.12 15.08 -18.27
CA ASP A 29 -7.94 15.93 -18.43
C ASP A 29 -7.07 15.86 -17.18
N VAL A 30 -6.04 15.02 -17.21
CA VAL A 30 -5.08 14.80 -16.16
C VAL A 30 -3.67 14.87 -16.73
N GLN A 31 -2.91 15.88 -16.30
CA GLN A 31 -1.46 15.94 -16.45
C GLN A 31 -0.82 15.44 -15.17
N TYR A 32 0.05 14.42 -15.25
CA TYR A 32 0.61 13.77 -14.08
C TYR A 32 2.12 13.54 -14.26
N ASP A 33 2.91 14.08 -13.33
CA ASP A 33 4.37 14.06 -13.37
C ASP A 33 4.98 13.41 -12.12
N ALA A 34 6.27 13.08 -12.18
CA ALA A 34 7.06 12.64 -11.03
C ALA A 34 7.93 13.79 -10.52
N MET A 35 7.83 14.09 -9.23
CA MET A 35 8.52 15.20 -8.58
C MET A 35 9.50 14.68 -7.53
N LEU A 36 10.77 14.99 -7.70
CA LEU A 36 11.78 14.70 -6.69
C LEU A 36 11.64 15.67 -5.51
N GLY A 37 11.26 15.14 -4.35
CA GLY A 37 11.15 15.92 -3.13
C GLY A 37 12.53 16.15 -2.49
N ASP A 38 12.80 17.36 -2.06
CA ASP A 38 13.94 17.68 -1.22
C ASP A 38 13.61 17.33 0.25
N GLU A 39 14.44 16.52 0.89
CA GLU A 39 14.20 16.10 2.29
C GLU A 39 14.22 17.27 3.28
N GLN A 40 14.92 18.37 2.96
CA GLN A 40 15.00 19.55 3.84
C GLN A 40 13.91 20.57 3.55
N ASP A 41 13.28 20.52 2.37
CA ASP A 41 12.39 21.58 1.88
C ASP A 41 11.05 21.06 1.30
N PHE A 42 10.69 19.83 1.62
CA PHE A 42 9.53 19.15 1.03
C PHE A 42 8.22 19.92 1.20
N GLU A 43 7.93 20.43 2.41
CA GLU A 43 6.67 21.13 2.70
C GLU A 43 6.54 22.41 1.86
N ARG A 44 7.60 23.18 1.74
CA ARG A 44 7.61 24.40 0.92
C ARG A 44 7.39 24.08 -0.56
N GLN A 45 8.09 23.06 -1.07
CA GLN A 45 7.93 22.59 -2.45
C GLN A 45 6.50 22.12 -2.72
N LEU A 46 5.92 21.34 -1.79
CA LEU A 46 4.57 20.81 -1.93
C LEU A 46 3.51 21.91 -1.89
N LEU A 47 3.63 22.88 -0.98
CA LEU A 47 2.73 24.03 -0.92
C LEU A 47 2.85 24.92 -2.17
N ALA A 48 4.06 25.13 -2.70
CA ALA A 48 4.28 25.86 -3.95
C ALA A 48 3.62 25.16 -5.15
N PHE A 49 3.66 23.81 -5.20
CA PHE A 49 2.97 23.03 -6.22
C PHE A 49 1.44 23.26 -6.19
N PHE A 50 0.82 23.23 -5.00
CA PHE A 50 -0.61 23.56 -4.87
C PHE A 50 -0.93 25.02 -5.17
N ALA A 51 -0.03 25.97 -4.85
CA ALA A 51 -0.19 27.37 -5.19
C ALA A 51 -0.16 27.63 -6.72
N GLN A 52 0.53 26.78 -7.50
CA GLN A 52 0.55 26.81 -8.95
C GLN A 52 -0.70 26.22 -9.60
N GLY A 53 -1.70 25.82 -8.82
CA GLY A 53 -2.99 25.30 -9.33
C GLY A 53 -3.07 23.78 -9.43
N ALA A 54 -2.17 23.03 -8.78
CA ALA A 54 -2.31 21.59 -8.71
C ALA A 54 -3.58 21.18 -7.96
N ALA A 55 -4.27 20.13 -8.47
CA ALA A 55 -5.51 19.63 -7.91
C ALA A 55 -5.30 18.49 -6.90
N GLY A 56 -4.16 17.81 -6.95
CA GLY A 56 -3.83 16.71 -6.04
C GLY A 56 -2.46 16.11 -6.33
N CYS A 57 -2.02 15.22 -5.45
CA CYS A 57 -0.81 14.45 -5.69
C CYS A 57 -0.78 13.15 -4.87
N ASN A 58 0.03 12.18 -5.34
CA ASN A 58 0.44 11.06 -4.51
C ASN A 58 1.75 11.38 -3.79
N ILE A 59 1.91 10.75 -2.64
CA ILE A 59 3.10 10.86 -1.80
C ILE A 59 3.65 9.46 -1.56
N THR A 60 4.95 9.28 -1.80
CA THR A 60 5.65 8.05 -1.44
C THR A 60 6.81 8.33 -0.48
N SER A 61 7.61 7.31 -0.19
CA SER A 61 8.73 7.42 0.75
C SER A 61 9.72 8.54 0.33
N PRO A 62 10.26 9.29 1.32
CA PRO A 62 10.07 9.19 2.76
C PRO A 62 8.98 10.13 3.33
N PHE A 63 8.12 10.73 2.50
CA PHE A 63 7.34 11.93 2.83
C PHE A 63 5.92 11.68 3.36
N LYS A 64 5.43 10.42 3.45
CA LYS A 64 4.03 10.12 3.80
C LYS A 64 3.57 10.68 5.15
N GLU A 65 4.43 10.62 6.19
CA GLU A 65 4.12 11.18 7.51
C GLU A 65 4.18 12.71 7.54
N ARG A 66 5.06 13.31 6.73
CA ARG A 66 5.18 14.76 6.60
C ARG A 66 3.97 15.34 5.87
N ALA A 67 3.53 14.73 4.78
CA ALA A 67 2.32 15.11 4.06
C ALA A 67 1.05 14.94 4.91
N PHE A 68 0.99 13.91 5.76
CA PHE A 68 -0.07 13.75 6.75
C PHE A 68 -0.16 14.96 7.70
N LYS A 69 0.97 15.40 8.24
CA LYS A 69 1.01 16.55 9.16
C LYS A 69 0.68 17.89 8.49
N LEU A 70 0.91 17.99 7.18
CA LEU A 70 0.68 19.21 6.42
C LEU A 70 -0.79 19.40 6.02
N ALA A 71 -1.55 18.32 5.94
CA ALA A 71 -2.93 18.36 5.49
C ALA A 71 -3.88 18.93 6.55
N ASP A 72 -4.92 19.63 6.09
CA ASP A 72 -5.92 20.29 6.94
C ASP A 72 -7.01 19.31 7.38
N ALA A 73 -7.34 18.32 6.53
CA ALA A 73 -8.37 17.31 6.77
C ALA A 73 -7.90 15.92 6.31
N HIS A 74 -8.45 14.88 6.94
CA HIS A 74 -7.98 13.50 6.76
C HIS A 74 -9.14 12.52 6.66
N SER A 75 -9.00 11.50 5.82
CA SER A 75 -9.86 10.31 5.90
C SER A 75 -9.57 9.51 7.17
N GLU A 76 -10.53 8.69 7.62
CA GLU A 76 -10.36 7.81 8.78
C GLU A 76 -9.12 6.92 8.63
N ARG A 77 -8.96 6.26 7.48
CA ARG A 77 -7.80 5.39 7.21
C ARG A 77 -6.48 6.14 7.18
N CYS A 78 -6.48 7.40 6.79
CA CYS A 78 -5.30 8.26 6.83
C CYS A 78 -4.97 8.68 8.28
N LEU A 79 -5.98 9.05 9.07
CA LEU A 79 -5.84 9.41 10.48
C LEU A 79 -5.22 8.26 11.28
N ILE A 80 -5.76 7.05 11.16
CA ILE A 80 -5.28 5.93 11.95
C ILE A 80 -3.90 5.44 11.45
N ALA A 81 -3.62 5.53 10.15
CA ALA A 81 -2.31 5.23 9.61
C ALA A 81 -1.25 6.29 9.94
N GLU A 82 -1.66 7.53 10.26
CA GLU A 82 -0.75 8.69 10.44
C GLU A 82 0.23 8.85 9.27
N ALA A 83 -0.24 8.49 8.08
CA ALA A 83 0.55 8.53 6.86
C ALA A 83 -0.38 8.78 5.66
N CYS A 84 -0.03 9.75 4.83
CA CYS A 84 -0.75 10.14 3.64
C CYS A 84 -0.01 9.65 2.39
N ASN A 85 -0.70 8.94 1.49
CA ASN A 85 -0.18 8.65 0.16
C ASN A 85 -0.89 9.42 -0.95
N THR A 86 -1.98 10.15 -0.62
CA THR A 86 -2.79 10.89 -1.60
C THR A 86 -3.32 12.18 -0.98
N LEU A 87 -3.04 13.30 -1.63
CA LEU A 87 -3.58 14.62 -1.29
C LEU A 87 -4.54 15.09 -2.38
N LYS A 88 -5.61 15.74 -1.98
CA LYS A 88 -6.57 16.44 -2.84
C LYS A 88 -6.75 17.87 -2.34
N LYS A 89 -6.64 18.87 -3.23
CA LYS A 89 -7.03 20.23 -2.93
C LYS A 89 -8.55 20.37 -3.15
N LEU A 90 -9.27 20.79 -2.12
CA LEU A 90 -10.70 21.05 -2.17
C LEU A 90 -10.97 22.47 -2.72
N ASP A 91 -12.24 22.77 -3.07
CA ASP A 91 -12.63 24.03 -3.69
C ASP A 91 -12.41 25.26 -2.77
N ASP A 92 -12.44 25.05 -1.46
CA ASP A 92 -12.15 26.06 -0.46
C ASP A 92 -10.63 26.27 -0.20
N GLY A 93 -9.78 25.52 -0.92
CA GLY A 93 -8.33 25.54 -0.76
C GLY A 93 -7.77 24.56 0.27
N THR A 94 -8.61 23.89 1.05
CA THR A 94 -8.23 22.87 2.05
C THR A 94 -7.48 21.70 1.40
N LEU A 95 -6.42 21.22 2.02
CA LEU A 95 -5.72 20.02 1.63
C LEU A 95 -6.28 18.82 2.39
N TYR A 96 -6.99 17.95 1.67
CA TYR A 96 -7.54 16.70 2.19
C TYR A 96 -6.56 15.54 1.94
N ALA A 97 -6.21 14.81 3.00
CA ALA A 97 -5.31 13.67 2.96
C ALA A 97 -6.06 12.34 3.02
N ASP A 98 -5.61 11.39 2.21
CA ASP A 98 -6.07 10.01 2.22
C ASP A 98 -4.89 9.03 2.17
N ASN A 99 -5.16 7.78 2.56
CA ASN A 99 -4.23 6.66 2.39
C ASN A 99 -4.92 5.55 1.59
N THR A 100 -4.58 5.46 0.31
CA THR A 100 -5.20 4.50 -0.61
C THR A 100 -4.47 3.15 -0.68
N ASP A 101 -3.34 2.97 0.03
CA ASP A 101 -2.54 1.73 -0.02
C ASP A 101 -3.37 0.52 0.41
N GLY A 102 -4.08 0.62 1.52
CA GLY A 102 -4.87 -0.49 2.05
C GLY A 102 -6.10 -0.82 1.20
N ALA A 103 -6.77 0.21 0.64
CA ALA A 103 -7.85 -0.02 -0.32
C ALA A 103 -7.32 -0.69 -1.60
N GLY A 104 -6.12 -0.31 -2.02
CA GLY A 104 -5.42 -0.94 -3.15
C GLY A 104 -5.11 -2.42 -2.90
N LEU A 105 -4.56 -2.75 -1.73
CA LEU A 105 -4.31 -4.14 -1.35
C LEU A 105 -5.61 -4.96 -1.29
N ALA A 106 -6.64 -4.44 -0.62
CA ALA A 106 -7.93 -5.13 -0.51
C ALA A 106 -8.56 -5.40 -1.89
N MET A 107 -8.53 -4.41 -2.79
CA MET A 107 -9.02 -4.56 -4.16
C MET A 107 -8.24 -5.63 -4.95
N ASP A 108 -6.93 -5.69 -4.80
CA ASP A 108 -6.12 -6.70 -5.49
C ASP A 108 -6.33 -8.10 -4.92
N LEU A 109 -6.41 -8.26 -3.61
CA LEU A 109 -6.75 -9.53 -2.97
C LEU A 109 -8.17 -10.02 -3.37
N GLN A 110 -9.13 -9.10 -3.55
CA GLN A 110 -10.47 -9.42 -4.09
C GLN A 110 -10.39 -9.91 -5.54
N ARG A 111 -9.63 -9.23 -6.40
CA ARG A 111 -9.37 -9.63 -7.78
C ARG A 111 -8.78 -11.06 -7.87
N LEU A 112 -7.91 -11.40 -6.93
CA LEU A 112 -7.29 -12.73 -6.80
C LEU A 112 -8.22 -13.78 -6.17
N ASN A 113 -9.42 -13.43 -5.70
CA ASN A 113 -10.31 -14.27 -4.89
C ASN A 113 -9.69 -14.72 -3.55
N TRP A 114 -8.79 -13.92 -2.98
CA TRP A 114 -8.09 -14.22 -1.72
C TRP A 114 -8.61 -13.41 -0.53
N LEU A 115 -9.63 -12.58 -0.71
CA LEU A 115 -10.24 -11.79 0.35
C LEU A 115 -11.72 -12.18 0.52
N LYS A 116 -11.98 -13.08 1.48
CA LYS A 116 -13.33 -13.52 1.89
C LYS A 116 -13.53 -13.21 3.37
N PRO A 117 -14.74 -12.92 3.85
CA PRO A 117 -14.97 -12.65 5.26
C PRO A 117 -14.44 -13.77 6.18
N ASN A 118 -13.98 -13.39 7.37
CA ASN A 118 -13.51 -14.28 8.43
C ASN A 118 -12.26 -15.12 8.11
N GLN A 119 -11.49 -14.74 7.10
CA GLN A 119 -10.19 -15.38 6.86
C GLN A 119 -9.15 -14.92 7.88
N THR A 120 -8.12 -15.74 8.08
CA THR A 120 -6.97 -15.41 8.92
C THR A 120 -5.79 -15.01 8.05
N LEU A 121 -5.44 -13.72 8.13
CA LEU A 121 -4.30 -13.14 7.41
C LEU A 121 -3.10 -13.01 8.34
N LEU A 122 -1.93 -13.44 7.87
CA LEU A 122 -0.66 -13.16 8.51
C LEU A 122 0.03 -12.01 7.79
N ILE A 123 0.34 -10.93 8.51
CA ILE A 123 1.13 -9.82 7.97
C ILE A 123 2.52 -9.85 8.59
N LEU A 124 3.53 -9.98 7.74
CA LEU A 124 4.94 -9.99 8.12
C LEU A 124 5.48 -8.56 8.09
N GLY A 125 5.89 -8.06 9.26
CA GLY A 125 6.37 -6.70 9.46
C GLY A 125 5.36 -5.80 10.18
N ALA A 126 5.89 -4.78 10.87
CA ALA A 126 5.11 -3.77 11.62
C ALA A 126 5.58 -2.35 11.28
N GLY A 127 5.82 -2.09 10.00
CA GLY A 127 6.25 -0.80 9.48
C GLY A 127 5.09 0.05 8.92
N GLY A 128 5.45 1.14 8.24
CA GLY A 128 4.47 2.05 7.63
C GLY A 128 3.59 1.39 6.57
N ALA A 129 4.11 0.41 5.82
CA ALA A 129 3.34 -0.36 4.85
C ALA A 129 2.22 -1.17 5.54
N THR A 130 2.54 -1.88 6.63
CA THR A 130 1.56 -2.59 7.46
C THR A 130 0.50 -1.64 8.00
N LYS A 131 0.92 -0.51 8.58
CA LYS A 131 0.03 0.51 9.16
C LYS A 131 -1.02 1.01 8.15
N GLY A 132 -0.61 1.22 6.91
CA GLY A 132 -1.50 1.71 5.83
C GLY A 132 -2.56 0.71 5.37
N VAL A 133 -2.36 -0.61 5.60
CA VAL A 133 -3.27 -1.63 5.07
C VAL A 133 -4.21 -2.25 6.11
N LEU A 134 -3.94 -2.07 7.40
CA LEU A 134 -4.70 -2.74 8.46
C LEU A 134 -6.20 -2.39 8.46
N LEU A 135 -6.55 -1.10 8.42
CA LEU A 135 -7.95 -0.69 8.55
C LEU A 135 -8.85 -1.25 7.44
N PRO A 136 -8.50 -1.12 6.13
CA PRO A 136 -9.31 -1.73 5.07
C PRO A 136 -9.45 -3.25 5.18
N LEU A 137 -8.42 -3.96 5.66
CA LEU A 137 -8.50 -5.41 5.86
C LEU A 137 -9.41 -5.78 7.05
N LEU A 138 -9.37 -5.01 8.14
CA LEU A 138 -10.27 -5.20 9.27
C LEU A 138 -11.73 -4.89 8.90
N HIS A 139 -11.97 -3.82 8.13
CA HIS A 139 -13.31 -3.51 7.59
C HIS A 139 -13.82 -4.60 6.63
N ALA A 140 -12.91 -5.32 5.95
CA ALA A 140 -13.24 -6.52 5.16
C ALA A 140 -13.42 -7.78 6.05
N GLN A 141 -13.59 -7.62 7.36
CA GLN A 141 -13.83 -8.68 8.35
C GLN A 141 -12.73 -9.75 8.40
N GLN A 142 -11.47 -9.35 8.24
CA GLN A 142 -10.35 -10.29 8.36
C GLN A 142 -9.89 -10.42 9.82
N ASN A 143 -9.44 -11.65 10.19
CA ASN A 143 -8.70 -11.88 11.43
C ASN A 143 -7.23 -11.67 11.14
N ILE A 144 -6.56 -10.70 11.77
CA ILE A 144 -5.20 -10.31 11.43
C ILE A 144 -4.22 -10.77 12.51
N VAL A 145 -3.14 -11.41 12.08
CA VAL A 145 -1.97 -11.69 12.89
C VAL A 145 -0.79 -10.88 12.36
N ILE A 146 -0.25 -9.98 13.17
CA ILE A 146 0.98 -9.25 12.80
C ILE A 146 2.16 -9.99 13.42
N ALA A 147 3.09 -10.46 12.59
CA ALA A 147 4.35 -11.02 13.05
C ALA A 147 5.52 -10.09 12.74
N ASN A 148 6.27 -9.73 13.77
CA ASN A 148 7.42 -8.83 13.62
C ASN A 148 8.60 -9.27 14.50
N ARG A 149 9.83 -9.00 14.04
CA ARG A 149 11.05 -9.28 14.80
C ARG A 149 11.07 -8.57 16.17
N THR A 150 10.61 -7.32 16.22
CA THR A 150 10.42 -6.56 17.45
C THR A 150 8.97 -6.62 17.83
N LEU A 151 8.61 -7.48 18.80
CA LEU A 151 7.22 -7.71 19.22
C LEU A 151 6.52 -6.41 19.62
N ALA A 152 7.17 -5.53 20.37
CA ALA A 152 6.57 -4.27 20.83
C ALA A 152 6.00 -3.40 19.69
N LYS A 153 6.65 -3.37 18.51
CA LYS A 153 6.11 -2.63 17.34
C LYS A 153 4.81 -3.24 16.81
N ALA A 154 4.71 -4.56 16.79
CA ALA A 154 3.49 -5.25 16.37
C ALA A 154 2.36 -5.08 17.40
N GLN A 155 2.69 -5.12 18.71
CA GLN A 155 1.74 -4.89 19.80
C GLN A 155 1.13 -3.49 19.73
N LEU A 156 1.94 -2.44 19.54
CA LEU A 156 1.44 -1.07 19.37
C LEU A 156 0.42 -0.95 18.22
N LEU A 157 0.68 -1.64 17.10
CA LEU A 157 -0.28 -1.66 15.99
C LEU A 157 -1.53 -2.47 16.38
N ALA A 158 -1.38 -3.64 16.97
CA ALA A 158 -2.52 -4.45 17.38
C ALA A 158 -3.43 -3.71 18.37
N GLU A 159 -2.86 -3.04 19.37
CA GLU A 159 -3.60 -2.19 20.32
C GLU A 159 -4.34 -1.05 19.61
N LYS A 160 -3.64 -0.31 18.75
CA LYS A 160 -4.20 0.84 18.02
C LYS A 160 -5.38 0.45 17.12
N PHE A 161 -5.30 -0.72 16.47
CA PHE A 161 -6.30 -1.19 15.52
C PHE A 161 -7.34 -2.15 16.13
N SER A 162 -7.21 -2.58 17.38
CA SER A 162 -8.15 -3.49 18.05
C SER A 162 -9.61 -3.01 18.09
N PRO A 163 -9.92 -1.69 18.14
CA PRO A 163 -11.30 -1.22 18.08
C PRO A 163 -12.01 -1.52 16.75
N TYR A 164 -11.25 -1.83 15.68
CA TYR A 164 -11.78 -2.02 14.32
C TYR A 164 -11.98 -3.50 13.95
N GLY A 165 -11.52 -4.44 14.75
CA GLY A 165 -11.70 -5.86 14.49
C GLY A 165 -10.69 -6.77 15.18
N ASN A 166 -10.68 -8.03 14.78
CA ASN A 166 -9.83 -9.05 15.39
C ASN A 166 -8.39 -8.96 14.87
N ILE A 167 -7.50 -8.49 15.72
CA ILE A 167 -6.08 -8.30 15.42
C ILE A 167 -5.22 -8.69 16.63
N ARG A 168 -4.12 -9.40 16.40
CA ARG A 168 -3.15 -9.74 17.43
C ARG A 168 -1.73 -9.67 16.92
N ALA A 169 -0.78 -9.49 17.83
CA ALA A 169 0.65 -9.45 17.58
C ALA A 169 1.34 -10.72 18.07
N VAL A 170 2.36 -11.15 17.33
CA VAL A 170 3.22 -12.29 17.67
C VAL A 170 4.68 -11.92 17.34
N GLU A 171 5.61 -12.35 18.17
CA GLU A 171 7.02 -12.29 17.79
C GLU A 171 7.30 -13.28 16.65
N LEU A 172 8.02 -12.83 15.62
CA LEU A 172 8.25 -13.65 14.41
C LEU A 172 8.91 -14.99 14.70
N SER A 173 9.82 -15.03 15.69
CA SER A 173 10.50 -16.25 16.16
C SER A 173 9.58 -17.23 16.91
N GLN A 174 8.45 -16.75 17.41
CA GLN A 174 7.48 -17.53 18.20
C GLN A 174 6.19 -17.80 17.44
N LEU A 175 6.18 -17.50 16.12
CA LEU A 175 5.00 -17.74 15.29
C LEU A 175 4.71 -19.25 15.23
N PRO A 176 3.52 -19.69 15.69
CA PRO A 176 3.18 -21.12 15.68
C PRO A 176 3.02 -21.63 14.25
N THR A 177 3.41 -22.89 14.05
CA THR A 177 3.15 -23.59 12.76
C THR A 177 1.66 -23.84 12.63
N GLN A 178 1.00 -23.00 11.85
CA GLN A 178 -0.42 -23.10 11.51
C GLN A 178 -0.66 -22.65 10.07
N SER A 179 -1.81 -23.03 9.51
CA SER A 179 -2.21 -22.53 8.20
C SER A 179 -2.81 -21.14 8.30
N PHE A 180 -2.44 -20.28 7.34
CA PHE A 180 -3.04 -18.96 7.11
C PHE A 180 -3.73 -18.95 5.74
N ASP A 181 -4.82 -18.20 5.64
CA ASP A 181 -5.51 -18.05 4.34
C ASP A 181 -4.64 -17.25 3.38
N VAL A 182 -4.04 -16.15 3.86
CA VAL A 182 -3.06 -15.37 3.10
C VAL A 182 -1.92 -14.95 4.00
N ILE A 183 -0.67 -15.11 3.56
CA ILE A 183 0.52 -14.51 4.19
C ILE A 183 0.92 -13.31 3.33
N ILE A 184 0.97 -12.13 3.94
CA ILE A 184 1.32 -10.87 3.30
C ILE A 184 2.68 -10.40 3.80
N ASN A 185 3.67 -10.34 2.92
CA ASN A 185 4.96 -9.75 3.24
C ASN A 185 4.91 -8.23 3.06
N ALA A 186 4.95 -7.50 4.17
CA ALA A 186 5.03 -6.05 4.24
C ALA A 186 6.41 -5.54 4.71
N THR A 187 7.43 -6.40 4.70
CA THR A 187 8.80 -6.04 5.10
C THR A 187 9.59 -5.41 3.97
N SER A 188 10.62 -4.64 4.30
CA SER A 188 11.58 -4.09 3.33
C SER A 188 12.73 -5.04 3.00
N SER A 189 12.76 -6.27 3.54
CA SER A 189 13.89 -7.20 3.38
C SER A 189 14.23 -7.50 1.92
N GLY A 190 13.24 -7.56 1.04
CA GLY A 190 13.43 -7.79 -0.41
C GLY A 190 14.16 -6.66 -1.13
N LEU A 191 14.10 -5.41 -0.64
CA LEU A 191 14.81 -4.27 -1.23
C LEU A 191 16.34 -4.44 -1.22
N HIS A 192 16.84 -5.26 -0.32
CA HIS A 192 18.27 -5.56 -0.19
C HIS A 192 18.60 -7.01 -0.59
N GLY A 193 17.72 -7.66 -1.38
CA GLY A 193 17.91 -9.04 -1.86
C GLY A 193 17.69 -10.11 -0.79
N GLY A 194 17.25 -9.74 0.42
CA GLY A 194 16.96 -10.68 1.50
C GLY A 194 15.50 -11.17 1.50
N THR A 195 15.19 -12.08 2.41
CA THR A 195 13.82 -12.54 2.68
C THR A 195 13.55 -12.55 4.17
N VAL A 196 12.29 -12.50 4.57
CA VAL A 196 11.89 -12.54 5.97
C VAL A 196 12.21 -13.90 6.60
N ALA A 197 12.72 -13.90 7.84
CA ALA A 197 13.09 -15.11 8.57
C ALA A 197 11.84 -15.77 9.20
N ILE A 198 10.99 -16.38 8.36
CA ILE A 198 9.83 -17.17 8.76
C ILE A 198 10.11 -18.66 8.50
N ASN A 199 9.52 -19.55 9.29
CA ASN A 199 9.64 -21.01 9.08
C ASN A 199 8.98 -21.42 7.74
N ASP A 200 9.69 -22.24 6.96
CA ASP A 200 9.25 -22.75 5.67
C ASP A 200 7.97 -23.60 5.77
N GLU A 201 7.73 -24.30 6.88
CA GLU A 201 6.50 -25.04 7.09
C GLU A 201 5.26 -24.15 7.13
N ILE A 202 5.36 -22.94 7.69
CA ILE A 202 4.27 -21.95 7.72
C ILE A 202 3.97 -21.50 6.29
N LEU A 203 5.03 -21.24 5.49
CA LEU A 203 4.86 -20.85 4.09
C LEU A 203 4.23 -21.98 3.26
N ARG A 204 4.65 -23.23 3.46
CA ARG A 204 4.05 -24.41 2.77
C ARG A 204 2.59 -24.63 3.14
N ALA A 205 2.21 -24.33 4.39
CA ALA A 205 0.84 -24.50 4.87
C ALA A 205 -0.10 -23.36 4.46
N ALA A 206 0.41 -22.25 3.93
CA ALA A 206 -0.41 -21.12 3.50
C ALA A 206 -1.23 -21.45 2.26
N LYS A 207 -2.50 -20.99 2.22
CA LYS A 207 -3.33 -21.12 1.03
C LYS A 207 -2.90 -20.19 -0.09
N ALA A 208 -2.40 -19.00 0.26
CA ALA A 208 -1.84 -18.02 -0.68
C ALA A 208 -0.75 -17.17 0.00
N VAL A 209 0.16 -16.64 -0.80
CA VAL A 209 1.19 -15.69 -0.34
C VAL A 209 1.22 -14.45 -1.23
N TYR A 210 1.36 -13.29 -0.62
CA TYR A 210 1.39 -12.00 -1.26
C TYR A 210 2.62 -11.22 -0.82
N ASP A 211 3.38 -10.66 -1.76
CA ASP A 211 4.46 -9.71 -1.45
C ASP A 211 4.02 -8.30 -1.81
N MET A 212 4.02 -7.35 -0.88
CA MET A 212 3.72 -5.96 -1.17
C MET A 212 4.76 -5.28 -2.05
N GLN A 213 5.95 -5.86 -2.18
CA GLN A 213 6.91 -5.49 -3.21
C GLN A 213 6.54 -6.16 -4.55
N TYR A 214 7.02 -5.59 -5.65
CA TYR A 214 6.81 -6.15 -6.98
C TYR A 214 8.08 -6.04 -7.83
N ASP A 215 8.22 -6.97 -8.78
CA ASP A 215 9.23 -6.93 -9.84
C ASP A 215 8.60 -7.49 -11.12
N ARG A 216 8.57 -6.69 -12.19
CA ARG A 216 7.93 -7.10 -13.46
C ARG A 216 8.78 -8.06 -14.32
N GLN A 217 10.01 -8.30 -13.94
CA GLN A 217 10.94 -9.15 -14.70
C GLN A 217 11.15 -10.53 -14.06
N LYS A 218 11.05 -10.60 -12.73
CA LYS A 218 11.29 -11.83 -11.95
C LYS A 218 10.49 -11.85 -10.66
N ASP A 219 10.40 -13.01 -10.03
CA ASP A 219 9.85 -13.10 -8.68
C ASP A 219 10.68 -12.26 -7.70
N THR A 220 10.00 -11.61 -6.76
CA THR A 220 10.68 -11.03 -5.60
C THR A 220 11.40 -12.11 -4.80
N PRO A 221 12.42 -11.81 -3.99
CA PRO A 221 13.12 -12.82 -3.18
C PRO A 221 12.17 -13.66 -2.32
N PHE A 222 11.11 -13.03 -1.75
CA PHE A 222 10.10 -13.73 -0.97
C PHE A 222 9.28 -14.71 -1.83
N LEU A 223 8.79 -14.28 -2.99
CA LEU A 223 8.01 -15.15 -3.89
C LEU A 223 8.86 -16.25 -4.52
N ALA A 224 10.12 -15.99 -4.85
CA ALA A 224 11.05 -17.01 -5.32
C ALA A 224 11.25 -18.13 -4.29
N ARG A 225 11.39 -17.77 -2.99
CA ARG A 225 11.43 -18.74 -1.89
C ARG A 225 10.12 -19.53 -1.79
N CYS A 226 8.97 -18.85 -1.82
CA CYS A 226 7.67 -19.50 -1.77
C CYS A 226 7.46 -20.47 -2.96
N ARG A 227 7.93 -20.09 -4.16
CA ARG A 227 7.92 -20.98 -5.34
C ARG A 227 8.77 -22.22 -5.12
N ALA A 228 9.97 -22.08 -4.60
CA ALA A 228 10.86 -23.19 -4.30
C ALA A 228 10.27 -24.14 -3.24
N LEU A 229 9.40 -23.63 -2.35
CA LEU A 229 8.67 -24.42 -1.35
C LEU A 229 7.38 -25.05 -1.88
N GLY A 230 7.04 -24.85 -3.16
CA GLY A 230 5.86 -25.44 -3.81
C GLY A 230 4.54 -24.70 -3.55
N VAL A 231 4.56 -23.48 -3.00
CA VAL A 231 3.34 -22.68 -2.83
C VAL A 231 2.83 -22.27 -4.21
N GLN A 232 1.60 -22.64 -4.54
CA GLN A 232 1.02 -22.41 -5.88
C GLN A 232 0.45 -21.00 -6.03
N ASN A 233 -0.35 -20.54 -5.05
CA ASN A 233 -1.01 -19.25 -5.09
C ASN A 233 -0.05 -18.17 -4.59
N ARG A 234 0.57 -17.45 -5.53
CA ARG A 234 1.54 -16.38 -5.25
C ARG A 234 1.21 -15.13 -6.07
N SER A 235 1.33 -13.95 -5.47
CA SER A 235 1.22 -12.68 -6.20
C SER A 235 2.14 -11.65 -5.59
N ASP A 236 2.67 -10.77 -6.43
CA ASP A 236 3.40 -9.58 -6.02
C ASP A 236 2.48 -8.35 -5.88
N GLY A 237 3.04 -7.24 -5.42
CA GLY A 237 2.35 -5.98 -5.15
C GLY A 237 2.01 -5.14 -6.39
N PHE A 238 2.22 -5.64 -7.61
CA PHE A 238 1.90 -4.87 -8.79
C PHE A 238 0.41 -4.54 -8.91
N GLY A 239 -0.46 -5.51 -8.60
CA GLY A 239 -1.91 -5.26 -8.56
C GLY A 239 -2.30 -4.22 -7.49
N MET A 240 -1.68 -4.27 -6.31
CA MET A 240 -1.85 -3.24 -5.28
C MET A 240 -1.41 -1.85 -5.78
N LEU A 241 -0.29 -1.75 -6.50
CA LEU A 241 0.19 -0.51 -7.10
C LEU A 241 -0.86 0.10 -8.04
N LEU A 242 -1.44 -0.72 -8.92
CA LEU A 242 -2.47 -0.27 -9.86
C LEU A 242 -3.76 0.15 -9.12
N ALA A 243 -4.19 -0.66 -8.17
CA ALA A 243 -5.42 -0.44 -7.43
C ALA A 243 -5.36 0.80 -6.53
N GLN A 244 -4.25 1.05 -5.79
CA GLN A 244 -4.12 2.26 -4.99
C GLN A 244 -4.11 3.53 -5.87
N ALA A 245 -3.51 3.46 -7.06
CA ALA A 245 -3.56 4.56 -8.01
C ALA A 245 -4.98 4.80 -8.56
N ALA A 246 -5.75 3.73 -8.79
CA ALA A 246 -7.16 3.83 -9.19
C ALA A 246 -8.01 4.49 -8.09
N HIS A 247 -7.78 4.14 -6.82
CA HIS A 247 -8.45 4.81 -5.68
C HIS A 247 -8.06 6.28 -5.55
N ALA A 248 -6.78 6.65 -5.77
CA ALA A 248 -6.35 8.04 -5.80
C ALA A 248 -7.01 8.80 -6.95
N PHE A 249 -7.05 8.20 -8.14
CA PHE A 249 -7.73 8.79 -9.30
C PHE A 249 -9.23 9.00 -9.05
N HIS A 250 -9.90 8.01 -8.42
CA HIS A 250 -11.31 8.13 -8.04
C HIS A 250 -11.52 9.27 -7.02
N LEU A 251 -10.66 9.40 -6.02
CA LEU A 251 -10.73 10.51 -5.05
C LEU A 251 -10.68 11.88 -5.74
N TRP A 252 -9.81 12.03 -6.75
CA TRP A 252 -9.64 13.30 -7.46
C TRP A 252 -10.74 13.57 -8.49
N ARG A 253 -11.15 12.52 -9.23
CA ARG A 253 -11.98 12.69 -10.46
C ARG A 253 -13.39 12.11 -10.34
N GLY A 254 -13.72 11.42 -9.24
CA GLY A 254 -15.02 10.81 -9.02
C GLY A 254 -15.34 9.59 -9.90
N VAL A 255 -14.39 9.14 -10.74
CA VAL A 255 -14.55 7.96 -11.61
C VAL A 255 -13.48 6.92 -11.27
N MET A 256 -13.90 5.66 -11.11
CA MET A 256 -13.00 4.54 -10.84
C MET A 256 -12.50 3.93 -12.17
N PRO A 257 -11.21 4.03 -12.50
CA PRO A 257 -10.67 3.42 -13.71
C PRO A 257 -10.56 1.89 -13.57
N ASN A 258 -10.59 1.19 -14.72
CA ASN A 258 -10.37 -0.25 -14.77
C ASN A 258 -8.87 -0.57 -14.81
N ILE A 259 -8.40 -1.31 -13.81
CA ILE A 259 -6.98 -1.68 -13.70
C ILE A 259 -6.61 -2.91 -14.55
N THR A 260 -7.58 -3.73 -14.96
CA THR A 260 -7.31 -5.02 -15.64
C THR A 260 -6.44 -4.88 -16.89
N PRO A 261 -6.70 -3.93 -17.81
CA PRO A 261 -5.86 -3.79 -19.00
C PRO A 261 -4.40 -3.41 -18.73
N LEU A 262 -4.10 -2.82 -17.56
CA LEU A 262 -2.77 -2.35 -17.23
C LEU A 262 -1.79 -3.48 -16.88
N PHE A 263 -2.29 -4.66 -16.52
CA PHE A 263 -1.45 -5.83 -16.27
C PHE A 263 -0.69 -6.30 -17.53
N GLU A 264 -1.26 -6.04 -18.71
CA GLU A 264 -0.62 -6.37 -19.99
C GLU A 264 0.17 -5.21 -20.59
N GLN A 265 -0.16 -3.97 -20.21
CA GLN A 265 0.43 -2.75 -20.78
C GLN A 265 1.68 -2.26 -20.04
N LEU A 266 1.91 -2.70 -18.80
CA LEU A 266 2.98 -2.25 -17.90
C LEU A 266 3.82 -3.41 -17.35
#